data_e238c9b41dac3605a6767fed01cb9abb
#
_entry.id   e238c9b41dac3605a6767fed01cb9abb
#
_cell.length_a   1.000
_cell.length_b   1.000
_cell.length_c   1.000
_cell.angle_alpha   90.00
_cell.angle_beta   90.00
_cell.angle_gamma   90.00
#
_symmetry.space_group_name_H-M   'P 1'
#
loop_
_entity.id
_entity.type
_entity.pdbx_description
1 polymer ?
#
loop_
_entity_poly.entity_id
_entity_poly.type
_entity_poly.pdbx_seq_one_letter_code
_entity_poly.pdbx_strand_id
1 'polypeptide(L)'
;MRCRPLVIAHRGFSGKYPENTLRSIREALKLPVDGVEVDVRRSLDGVLVLMHDEAVDRTTNGRGLVGRLSWAELRSLDAGSWRGEEFAGEPVPRLDEVLSEVAGRAMLHVEVKELGIESQVLRTVRECGTQESVVIASFFEESIRVVKTLEPASPLTLIAGPREASRWGGARPLVYRAIASGASCLALHYSLVTTELATYAKRRNVALMAWTVNSPNDGKRLAEQRVDALATDHPDEMLRALEPSR
;
A
#
# COMPACT_ATOMS: atom_id res chain seq x y z
N MET A 1 -9.24 -9.30 25.48
CA MET A 1 -9.86 -8.89 24.20
C MET A 1 -8.89 -9.26 23.07
N ARG A 2 -9.34 -9.97 22.03
CA ARG A 2 -8.53 -10.13 20.80
C ARG A 2 -8.65 -8.80 20.04
N CYS A 3 -7.55 -8.09 19.84
CA CYS A 3 -7.54 -6.94 18.94
C CYS A 3 -7.78 -7.44 17.52
N ARG A 4 -8.62 -6.73 16.74
CA ARG A 4 -8.77 -6.98 15.32
C ARG A 4 -7.45 -6.70 14.59
N PRO A 5 -7.19 -7.31 13.42
CA PRO A 5 -6.11 -6.86 12.55
C PRO A 5 -6.30 -5.39 12.15
N LEU A 6 -5.20 -4.69 11.87
CA LEU A 6 -5.26 -3.35 11.31
C LEU A 6 -5.92 -3.37 9.93
N VAL A 7 -6.78 -2.40 9.65
CA VAL A 7 -7.44 -2.25 8.35
C VAL A 7 -6.80 -1.11 7.58
N ILE A 8 -6.17 -1.46 6.45
CA ILE A 8 -5.48 -0.55 5.55
C ILE A 8 -6.33 -0.36 4.29
N ALA A 9 -6.72 0.87 4.00
CA ALA A 9 -7.48 1.21 2.80
C ALA A 9 -6.54 1.19 1.58
N HIS A 10 -6.68 0.17 0.73
CA HIS A 10 -5.83 -0.09 -0.43
C HIS A 10 -6.09 0.94 -1.54
N ARG A 11 -5.10 1.76 -1.86
CA ARG A 11 -5.20 2.91 -2.79
C ARG A 11 -6.28 3.92 -2.39
N GLY A 12 -6.49 4.10 -1.07
CA GLY A 12 -7.64 4.78 -0.51
C GLY A 12 -8.89 3.89 -0.46
N PHE A 13 -10.09 4.47 -0.52
CA PHE A 13 -11.36 3.74 -0.59
C PHE A 13 -11.66 3.35 -2.04
N SER A 14 -10.78 2.58 -2.66
CA SER A 14 -10.77 2.26 -4.10
C SER A 14 -11.97 1.43 -4.56
N GLY A 15 -12.62 0.71 -3.66
CA GLY A 15 -13.86 -0.01 -3.98
C GLY A 15 -15.05 0.88 -4.37
N LYS A 16 -15.04 2.15 -3.93
CA LYS A 16 -16.11 3.13 -4.25
C LYS A 16 -15.62 4.36 -4.98
N TYR A 17 -14.38 4.75 -4.81
CA TYR A 17 -13.78 5.97 -5.36
C TYR A 17 -12.61 5.65 -6.28
N PRO A 18 -12.20 6.56 -7.18
CA PRO A 18 -11.07 6.31 -8.08
C PRO A 18 -9.76 6.09 -7.28
N GLU A 19 -9.11 4.95 -7.52
CA GLU A 19 -7.89 4.54 -6.82
C GLU A 19 -6.77 5.57 -6.93
N ASN A 20 -5.90 5.66 -5.91
CA ASN A 20 -4.73 6.54 -5.90
C ASN A 20 -5.05 8.03 -6.16
N THR A 21 -6.24 8.51 -5.79
CA THR A 21 -6.62 9.93 -5.83
C THR A 21 -6.77 10.52 -4.43
N LEU A 22 -6.66 11.84 -4.30
CA LEU A 22 -6.95 12.51 -3.02
C LEU A 22 -8.40 12.28 -2.59
N ARG A 23 -9.32 12.11 -3.54
CA ARG A 23 -10.72 11.78 -3.24
C ARG A 23 -10.86 10.46 -2.51
N SER A 24 -10.26 9.37 -3.03
CA SER A 24 -10.34 8.05 -2.40
C SER A 24 -9.68 8.04 -1.01
N ILE A 25 -8.58 8.77 -0.85
CA ILE A 25 -7.85 8.88 0.41
C ILE A 25 -8.69 9.63 1.45
N ARG A 26 -9.25 10.78 1.09
CA ARG A 26 -10.12 11.57 1.98
C ARG A 26 -11.36 10.79 2.44
N GLU A 27 -11.95 10.03 1.54
CA GLU A 27 -13.12 9.20 1.89
C GLU A 27 -12.72 8.01 2.78
N ALA A 28 -11.55 7.42 2.58
CA ALA A 28 -11.02 6.42 3.51
C ALA A 28 -10.79 7.00 4.91
N LEU A 29 -10.23 8.20 5.00
CA LEU A 29 -9.93 8.88 6.27
C LEU A 29 -11.18 9.37 7.04
N LYS A 30 -12.37 9.30 6.47
CA LYS A 30 -13.65 9.49 7.19
C LYS A 30 -14.06 8.26 7.99
N LEU A 31 -13.48 7.10 7.68
CA LEU A 31 -13.68 5.84 8.37
C LEU A 31 -12.58 5.65 9.43
N PRO A 32 -12.80 4.84 10.46
CA PRO A 32 -11.78 4.52 11.47
C PRO A 32 -10.76 3.50 10.95
N VAL A 33 -10.19 3.75 9.77
CA VAL A 33 -9.11 2.94 9.21
C VAL A 33 -7.82 3.17 9.98
N ASP A 34 -6.99 2.15 10.10
CA ASP A 34 -5.70 2.24 10.78
C ASP A 34 -4.62 2.81 9.85
N GLY A 35 -4.81 2.68 8.53
CA GLY A 35 -3.90 3.21 7.53
C GLY A 35 -4.52 3.32 6.15
N VAL A 36 -3.78 3.99 5.26
CA VAL A 36 -4.05 4.07 3.83
C VAL A 36 -2.82 3.54 3.10
N GLU A 37 -3.02 2.88 1.99
CA GLU A 37 -1.92 2.44 1.13
C GLU A 37 -2.02 3.17 -0.21
N VAL A 38 -0.87 3.50 -0.82
CA VAL A 38 -0.75 4.18 -2.11
C VAL A 38 0.46 3.69 -2.90
N ASP A 39 0.34 3.72 -4.22
CA ASP A 39 1.37 3.32 -5.17
C ASP A 39 2.14 4.52 -5.71
N VAL A 40 3.47 4.52 -5.65
CA VAL A 40 4.29 5.65 -6.06
C VAL A 40 5.19 5.30 -7.25
N ARG A 41 5.17 6.19 -8.26
CA ARG A 41 6.04 6.20 -9.43
C ARG A 41 6.63 7.59 -9.65
N ARG A 42 7.55 7.71 -10.60
CA ARG A 42 8.23 8.97 -10.93
C ARG A 42 7.92 9.40 -12.35
N SER A 43 7.57 10.69 -12.53
CA SER A 43 7.41 11.34 -13.84
C SER A 43 8.75 11.50 -14.57
N LEU A 44 8.69 11.88 -15.85
CA LEU A 44 9.86 12.18 -16.69
C LEU A 44 10.78 13.25 -16.07
N ASP A 45 10.21 14.27 -15.49
CA ASP A 45 10.88 15.41 -14.85
C ASP A 45 11.15 15.22 -13.34
N GLY A 46 10.97 13.97 -12.85
CA GLY A 46 11.40 13.57 -11.51
C GLY A 46 10.40 13.81 -10.39
N VAL A 47 9.14 14.11 -10.67
CA VAL A 47 8.10 14.29 -9.63
C VAL A 47 7.54 12.93 -9.21
N LEU A 48 7.41 12.69 -7.90
CA LEU A 48 6.75 11.49 -7.36
C LEU A 48 5.24 11.65 -7.41
N VAL A 49 4.57 10.74 -8.12
CA VAL A 49 3.13 10.75 -8.37
C VAL A 49 2.49 9.43 -7.95
N LEU A 50 1.19 9.46 -7.68
CA LEU A 50 0.45 8.24 -7.36
C LEU A 50 -0.06 7.57 -8.63
N MET A 51 0.42 6.36 -8.89
CA MET A 51 -0.04 5.51 -9.99
C MET A 51 0.37 4.06 -9.75
N HIS A 52 -0.59 3.13 -9.86
CA HIS A 52 -0.28 1.71 -9.73
C HIS A 52 0.44 1.18 -10.97
N ASP A 53 -0.18 1.34 -12.14
CA ASP A 53 0.34 0.79 -13.39
C ASP A 53 1.54 1.60 -13.89
N GLU A 54 2.36 1.01 -14.73
CA GLU A 54 3.45 1.70 -15.40
C GLU A 54 2.93 2.72 -16.43
N ALA A 55 1.74 2.47 -17.00
CA ALA A 55 1.04 3.34 -17.92
C ALA A 55 -0.18 4.00 -17.28
N VAL A 56 -0.54 5.20 -17.74
CA VAL A 56 -1.69 5.97 -17.23
C VAL A 56 -3.05 5.51 -17.81
N ASP A 57 -3.04 4.62 -18.78
CA ASP A 57 -4.15 4.29 -19.70
C ASP A 57 -5.39 3.71 -18.98
N ARG A 58 -5.22 2.95 -17.89
CA ARG A 58 -6.34 2.28 -17.20
C ARG A 58 -7.15 3.22 -16.31
N THR A 59 -6.47 4.14 -15.64
CA THR A 59 -7.07 4.95 -14.58
C THR A 59 -7.07 6.45 -14.89
N THR A 60 -6.79 6.82 -16.15
CA THR A 60 -6.90 8.21 -16.61
C THR A 60 -7.48 8.28 -18.02
N ASN A 61 -7.80 9.49 -18.47
CA ASN A 61 -8.17 9.77 -19.85
C ASN A 61 -6.96 9.92 -20.80
N GLY A 62 -5.72 9.76 -20.28
CA GLY A 62 -4.46 9.83 -21.04
C GLY A 62 -3.97 8.48 -21.53
N ARG A 63 -2.80 8.51 -22.19
CA ARG A 63 -2.08 7.31 -22.65
C ARG A 63 -0.57 7.46 -22.50
N GLY A 64 0.12 6.36 -22.25
CA GLY A 64 1.57 6.30 -22.21
C GLY A 64 2.14 5.96 -20.83
N LEU A 65 3.46 5.84 -20.77
CA LEU A 65 4.17 5.48 -19.54
C LEU A 65 4.35 6.70 -18.64
N VAL A 66 4.11 6.53 -17.34
CA VAL A 66 4.28 7.57 -16.31
C VAL A 66 5.67 8.21 -16.41
N GLY A 67 6.74 7.40 -16.50
CA GLY A 67 8.12 7.87 -16.60
C GLY A 67 8.48 8.56 -17.92
N ARG A 68 7.52 8.67 -18.88
CA ARG A 68 7.70 9.41 -20.13
C ARG A 68 6.85 10.67 -20.24
N LEU A 69 6.02 10.93 -19.23
CA LEU A 69 5.19 12.12 -19.12
C LEU A 69 5.76 13.05 -18.05
N SER A 70 5.80 14.34 -18.34
CA SER A 70 6.14 15.37 -17.36
C SER A 70 5.05 15.49 -16.30
N TRP A 71 5.38 16.08 -15.16
CA TRP A 71 4.38 16.39 -14.13
C TRP A 71 3.23 17.23 -14.66
N ALA A 72 3.52 18.24 -15.48
CA ALA A 72 2.49 19.11 -16.07
C ALA A 72 1.49 18.31 -16.90
N GLU A 73 1.96 17.34 -17.71
CA GLU A 73 1.10 16.45 -18.47
C GLU A 73 0.30 15.52 -17.54
N LEU A 74 0.95 14.85 -16.57
CA LEU A 74 0.26 13.97 -15.62
C LEU A 74 -0.81 14.69 -14.82
N ARG A 75 -0.52 15.91 -14.35
CA ARG A 75 -1.46 16.72 -13.57
C ARG A 75 -2.70 17.16 -14.37
N SER A 76 -2.57 17.27 -15.69
CA SER A 76 -3.68 17.63 -16.57
C SER A 76 -4.64 16.47 -16.90
N LEU A 77 -4.27 15.23 -16.54
CA LEU A 77 -5.08 14.05 -16.76
C LEU A 77 -6.24 13.99 -15.77
N ASP A 78 -7.36 13.48 -16.25
CA ASP A 78 -8.50 13.12 -15.42
C ASP A 78 -8.33 11.67 -14.94
N ALA A 79 -8.07 11.50 -13.65
CA ALA A 79 -7.91 10.20 -12.98
C ALA A 79 -9.21 9.73 -12.30
N GLY A 80 -10.33 10.38 -12.54
CA GLY A 80 -11.60 10.07 -11.89
C GLY A 80 -12.68 9.51 -12.82
N SER A 81 -12.86 10.06 -14.00
CA SER A 81 -13.99 9.76 -14.90
C SER A 81 -14.07 8.30 -15.36
N TRP A 82 -12.98 7.56 -15.38
CA TRP A 82 -12.98 6.11 -15.64
C TRP A 82 -13.80 5.32 -14.60
N ARG A 83 -13.93 5.87 -13.38
CA ARG A 83 -14.70 5.25 -12.28
C ARG A 83 -16.17 5.64 -12.31
N GLY A 84 -16.47 6.86 -12.73
CA GLY A 84 -17.82 7.42 -12.84
C GLY A 84 -17.78 8.91 -13.16
N GLU A 85 -18.81 9.43 -13.82
CA GLU A 85 -18.89 10.85 -14.20
C GLU A 85 -18.84 11.80 -12.99
N GLU A 86 -19.33 11.35 -11.83
CA GLU A 86 -19.29 12.11 -10.58
C GLU A 86 -17.87 12.34 -10.04
N PHE A 87 -16.88 11.64 -10.58
CA PHE A 87 -15.47 11.79 -10.23
C PHE A 87 -14.66 12.49 -11.33
N ALA A 88 -15.31 12.98 -12.39
CA ALA A 88 -14.62 13.67 -13.47
C ALA A 88 -13.83 14.88 -12.95
N GLY A 89 -12.61 15.04 -13.47
CA GLY A 89 -11.70 16.13 -13.08
C GLY A 89 -10.83 15.85 -11.84
N GLU A 90 -10.88 14.64 -11.25
CA GLU A 90 -9.91 14.26 -10.20
C GLU A 90 -8.50 14.17 -10.83
N PRO A 91 -7.53 14.96 -10.36
CA PRO A 91 -6.19 14.93 -10.93
C PRO A 91 -5.37 13.77 -10.38
N VAL A 92 -4.32 13.38 -11.08
CA VAL A 92 -3.25 12.53 -10.52
C VAL A 92 -2.56 13.31 -9.38
N PRO A 93 -2.47 12.77 -8.15
CA PRO A 93 -1.82 13.48 -7.05
C PRO A 93 -0.32 13.24 -7.01
N ARG A 94 0.41 14.18 -6.35
CA ARG A 94 1.80 13.99 -5.95
C ARG A 94 1.88 13.32 -4.58
N LEU A 95 3.01 12.70 -4.29
CA LEU A 95 3.25 12.05 -2.99
C LEU A 95 3.19 13.05 -1.82
N ASP A 96 3.76 14.26 -1.96
CA ASP A 96 3.75 15.28 -0.90
C ASP A 96 2.34 15.80 -0.57
N GLU A 97 1.44 15.88 -1.57
CA GLU A 97 0.03 16.21 -1.35
C GLU A 97 -0.64 15.16 -0.46
N VAL A 98 -0.35 13.88 -0.71
CA VAL A 98 -0.91 12.75 0.05
C VAL A 98 -0.33 12.65 1.45
N LEU A 99 0.99 12.82 1.60
CA LEU A 99 1.65 12.84 2.90
C LEU A 99 1.02 13.92 3.80
N SER A 100 0.77 15.11 3.24
CA SER A 100 0.12 16.21 3.96
C SER A 100 -1.33 15.90 4.34
N GLU A 101 -2.07 15.20 3.48
CA GLU A 101 -3.49 14.84 3.72
C GLU A 101 -3.63 13.78 4.83
N VAL A 102 -2.70 12.81 4.91
CA VAL A 102 -2.75 11.68 5.84
C VAL A 102 -2.09 11.99 7.19
N ALA A 103 -1.20 13.00 7.23
CA ALA A 103 -0.42 13.35 8.42
C ALA A 103 -1.26 13.47 9.70
N GLY A 104 -0.87 12.75 10.75
CA GLY A 104 -1.54 12.75 12.07
C GLY A 104 -2.92 12.09 12.10
N ARG A 105 -3.41 11.50 11.00
CA ARG A 105 -4.74 10.90 10.89
C ARG A 105 -4.71 9.37 10.80
N ALA A 106 -3.75 8.82 10.07
CA ALA A 106 -3.59 7.37 9.87
C ALA A 106 -2.14 7.05 9.47
N MET A 107 -1.75 5.78 9.47
CA MET A 107 -0.51 5.34 8.84
C MET A 107 -0.62 5.44 7.31
N LEU A 108 0.48 5.78 6.64
CA LEU A 108 0.56 5.72 5.18
C LEU A 108 1.55 4.64 4.74
N HIS A 109 1.04 3.63 4.04
CA HIS A 109 1.85 2.62 3.36
C HIS A 109 2.15 3.12 1.96
N VAL A 110 3.43 3.39 1.68
CA VAL A 110 3.91 3.88 0.38
C VAL A 110 4.55 2.71 -0.36
N GLU A 111 3.85 2.16 -1.36
CA GLU A 111 4.43 1.15 -2.24
C GLU A 111 5.32 1.80 -3.29
N VAL A 112 6.61 1.48 -3.25
CA VAL A 112 7.60 1.88 -4.26
C VAL A 112 7.51 0.92 -5.44
N LYS A 113 6.98 1.41 -6.57
CA LYS A 113 6.69 0.61 -7.77
C LYS A 113 7.86 0.48 -8.75
N GLU A 114 8.95 1.19 -8.53
CA GLU A 114 10.13 1.17 -9.40
C GLU A 114 11.42 1.37 -8.61
N LEU A 115 12.52 0.80 -9.09
CA LEU A 115 13.83 0.96 -8.47
C LEU A 115 14.42 2.34 -8.76
N GLY A 116 15.25 2.85 -7.82
CA GLY A 116 16.00 4.09 -7.98
C GLY A 116 15.24 5.36 -7.60
N ILE A 117 14.06 5.25 -6.99
CA ILE A 117 13.32 6.39 -6.44
C ILE A 117 13.32 6.43 -4.91
N GLU A 118 13.89 5.44 -4.24
CA GLU A 118 13.84 5.24 -2.79
C GLU A 118 14.35 6.45 -2.02
N SER A 119 15.51 6.98 -2.42
CA SER A 119 16.11 8.16 -1.77
C SER A 119 15.25 9.41 -1.91
N GLN A 120 14.54 9.53 -3.04
CA GLN A 120 13.62 10.64 -3.28
C GLN A 120 12.36 10.50 -2.43
N VAL A 121 11.77 9.28 -2.35
CA VAL A 121 10.63 8.99 -1.48
C VAL A 121 10.97 9.34 -0.03
N LEU A 122 12.10 8.87 0.50
CA LEU A 122 12.55 9.16 1.86
C LEU A 122 12.77 10.66 2.10
N ARG A 123 13.31 11.38 1.12
CA ARG A 123 13.47 12.84 1.21
C ARG A 123 12.12 13.52 1.32
N THR A 124 11.16 13.18 0.45
CA THR A 124 9.81 13.77 0.47
C THR A 124 9.10 13.48 1.80
N VAL A 125 9.19 12.24 2.31
CA VAL A 125 8.65 11.87 3.63
C VAL A 125 9.24 12.74 4.75
N ARG A 126 10.56 12.98 4.70
CA ARG A 126 11.27 13.80 5.70
C ARG A 126 10.90 15.27 5.59
N GLU A 127 10.82 15.81 4.39
CA GLU A 127 10.43 17.20 4.13
C GLU A 127 9.00 17.49 4.60
N CYS A 128 8.10 16.51 4.51
CA CYS A 128 6.74 16.59 5.05
C CYS A 128 6.62 16.32 6.56
N GLY A 129 7.70 15.90 7.23
CA GLY A 129 7.69 15.63 8.68
C GLY A 129 6.86 14.40 9.09
N THR A 130 6.70 13.41 8.20
CA THR A 130 5.76 12.28 8.39
C THR A 130 6.45 10.93 8.64
N GLN A 131 7.75 10.91 8.97
CA GLN A 131 8.57 9.69 9.08
C GLN A 131 7.98 8.65 10.04
N GLU A 132 7.38 9.09 11.15
CA GLU A 132 6.82 8.20 12.18
C GLU A 132 5.53 7.49 11.76
N SER A 133 4.83 8.03 10.75
CA SER A 133 3.55 7.50 10.28
C SER A 133 3.63 6.82 8.92
N VAL A 134 4.82 6.78 8.29
CA VAL A 134 5.01 6.19 6.95
C VAL A 134 5.67 4.82 7.03
N VAL A 135 5.11 3.86 6.32
CA VAL A 135 5.67 2.52 6.07
C VAL A 135 6.04 2.42 4.61
N ILE A 136 7.30 2.08 4.30
CA ILE A 136 7.72 1.85 2.92
C ILE A 136 7.52 0.39 2.56
N ALA A 137 6.86 0.14 1.44
CA ALA A 137 6.56 -1.18 0.94
C ALA A 137 7.08 -1.36 -0.50
N SER A 138 7.47 -2.57 -0.88
CA SER A 138 7.81 -2.90 -2.27
C SER A 138 7.80 -4.40 -2.52
N PHE A 139 7.55 -4.79 -3.78
CA PHE A 139 7.82 -6.13 -4.29
C PHE A 139 9.32 -6.36 -4.53
N PHE A 140 10.12 -5.29 -4.66
CA PHE A 140 11.55 -5.36 -4.91
C PHE A 140 12.32 -5.42 -3.58
N GLU A 141 12.93 -6.58 -3.28
CA GLU A 141 13.81 -6.71 -2.12
C GLU A 141 14.98 -5.72 -2.17
N GLU A 142 15.43 -5.35 -3.36
CA GLU A 142 16.49 -4.37 -3.57
C GLU A 142 16.05 -3.00 -3.04
N SER A 143 14.83 -2.57 -3.35
CA SER A 143 14.26 -1.33 -2.83
C SER A 143 14.20 -1.34 -1.28
N ILE A 144 13.76 -2.46 -0.68
CA ILE A 144 13.74 -2.62 0.78
C ILE A 144 15.15 -2.49 1.38
N ARG A 145 16.17 -3.13 0.77
CA ARG A 145 17.56 -3.04 1.24
C ARG A 145 18.14 -1.62 1.10
N VAL A 146 17.82 -0.93 0.00
CA VAL A 146 18.23 0.47 -0.20
C VAL A 146 17.63 1.36 0.89
N VAL A 147 16.33 1.27 1.12
CA VAL A 147 15.67 2.05 2.19
C VAL A 147 16.25 1.69 3.56
N LYS A 148 16.47 0.40 3.86
CA LYS A 148 17.07 -0.05 5.14
C LYS A 148 18.46 0.54 5.36
N THR A 149 19.23 0.73 4.30
CA THR A 149 20.56 1.32 4.37
C THR A 149 20.51 2.83 4.58
N LEU A 150 19.60 3.52 3.88
CA LEU A 150 19.46 4.98 3.94
C LEU A 150 18.78 5.48 5.20
N GLU A 151 17.78 4.72 5.69
CA GLU A 151 16.96 5.08 6.87
C GLU A 151 16.68 3.80 7.68
N PRO A 152 17.64 3.36 8.52
CA PRO A 152 17.53 2.09 9.27
C PRO A 152 16.33 1.97 10.20
N ALA A 153 15.76 3.10 10.64
CA ALA A 153 14.61 3.16 11.54
C ALA A 153 13.27 3.04 10.82
N SER A 154 13.21 3.22 9.49
CA SER A 154 11.96 3.16 8.72
C SER A 154 11.28 1.80 8.86
N PRO A 155 9.96 1.75 9.13
CA PRO A 155 9.18 0.54 9.01
C PRO A 155 9.12 0.08 7.56
N LEU A 156 9.45 -1.21 7.31
CA LEU A 156 9.58 -1.75 5.96
C LEU A 156 8.70 -2.98 5.77
N THR A 157 8.02 -3.05 4.63
CA THR A 157 7.18 -4.17 4.21
C THR A 157 7.67 -4.75 2.88
N LEU A 158 8.06 -6.02 2.88
CA LEU A 158 8.25 -6.77 1.64
C LEU A 158 6.88 -7.29 1.17
N ILE A 159 6.55 -7.04 -0.10
CA ILE A 159 5.30 -7.52 -0.71
C ILE A 159 5.61 -8.76 -1.53
N ALA A 160 4.77 -9.80 -1.46
CA ALA A 160 4.90 -10.99 -2.27
C ALA A 160 3.55 -11.63 -2.56
N GLY A 161 3.43 -12.17 -3.77
CA GLY A 161 2.25 -12.88 -4.25
C GLY A 161 2.53 -14.33 -4.62
N PRO A 162 1.58 -15.00 -5.31
CA PRO A 162 1.73 -16.38 -5.75
C PRO A 162 2.94 -16.63 -6.66
N ARG A 163 3.33 -15.63 -7.47
CA ARG A 163 4.53 -15.74 -8.35
C ARG A 163 5.81 -15.87 -7.53
N GLU A 164 5.98 -14.99 -6.53
CA GLU A 164 7.14 -14.99 -5.64
C GLU A 164 7.14 -16.27 -4.79
N ALA A 165 5.98 -16.68 -4.26
CA ALA A 165 5.86 -17.92 -3.51
C ALA A 165 6.24 -19.14 -4.37
N SER A 166 5.75 -19.22 -5.60
CA SER A 166 6.11 -20.32 -6.54
C SER A 166 7.61 -20.33 -6.83
N ARG A 167 8.21 -19.16 -7.10
CA ARG A 167 9.64 -19.03 -7.38
C ARG A 167 10.54 -19.50 -6.23
N TRP A 168 10.07 -19.37 -4.98
CA TRP A 168 10.87 -19.67 -3.78
C TRP A 168 10.42 -20.91 -3.04
N GLY A 169 9.58 -21.76 -3.65
CA GLY A 169 9.16 -23.05 -3.06
C GLY A 169 8.11 -22.90 -1.95
N GLY A 170 7.31 -21.84 -2.00
CA GLY A 170 6.20 -21.60 -1.08
C GLY A 170 6.30 -20.29 -0.30
N ALA A 171 5.31 -20.01 0.53
CA ALA A 171 5.24 -18.75 1.28
C ALA A 171 6.21 -18.71 2.48
N ARG A 172 6.59 -19.85 3.04
CA ARG A 172 7.46 -19.93 4.21
C ARG A 172 8.87 -19.35 3.98
N PRO A 173 9.57 -19.61 2.85
CA PRO A 173 10.82 -18.95 2.51
C PRO A 173 10.73 -17.44 2.39
N LEU A 174 9.57 -16.89 2.03
CA LEU A 174 9.36 -15.43 1.91
C LEU A 174 9.55 -14.71 3.26
N VAL A 175 9.27 -15.39 4.40
CA VAL A 175 9.54 -14.82 5.73
C VAL A 175 11.04 -14.57 5.93
N TYR A 176 11.91 -15.49 5.48
CA TYR A 176 13.36 -15.29 5.54
C TYR A 176 13.83 -14.20 4.59
N ARG A 177 13.20 -14.07 3.43
CA ARG A 177 13.54 -13.03 2.48
C ARG A 177 13.17 -11.65 3.01
N ALA A 178 12.02 -11.52 3.70
CA ALA A 178 11.66 -10.29 4.39
C ALA A 178 12.74 -9.91 5.42
N ILE A 179 13.13 -10.86 6.28
CA ILE A 179 14.20 -10.63 7.27
C ILE A 179 15.53 -10.25 6.58
N ALA A 180 15.93 -10.98 5.55
CA ALA A 180 17.19 -10.77 4.84
C ALA A 180 17.24 -9.45 4.08
N SER A 181 16.09 -8.92 3.66
CA SER A 181 15.99 -7.57 3.05
C SER A 181 15.92 -6.45 4.09
N GLY A 182 15.69 -6.77 5.37
CA GLY A 182 15.52 -5.79 6.45
C GLY A 182 14.07 -5.38 6.70
N ALA A 183 13.10 -6.04 6.07
CA ALA A 183 11.69 -5.80 6.33
C ALA A 183 11.24 -6.40 7.67
N SER A 184 10.42 -5.64 8.40
CA SER A 184 9.76 -6.07 9.63
C SER A 184 8.34 -6.63 9.40
N CYS A 185 7.81 -6.43 8.19
CA CYS A 185 6.50 -6.92 7.77
C CYS A 185 6.61 -7.64 6.41
N LEU A 186 5.85 -8.72 6.25
CA LEU A 186 5.65 -9.42 4.99
C LEU A 186 4.18 -9.27 4.59
N ALA A 187 3.91 -8.57 3.48
CA ALA A 187 2.58 -8.46 2.90
C ALA A 187 2.38 -9.57 1.86
N LEU A 188 1.45 -10.47 2.10
CA LEU A 188 1.17 -11.62 1.23
C LEU A 188 -0.21 -11.52 0.59
N HIS A 189 -0.31 -12.00 -0.65
CA HIS A 189 -1.62 -12.31 -1.22
C HIS A 189 -2.39 -13.25 -0.28
N TYR A 190 -3.62 -12.91 0.03
CA TYR A 190 -4.43 -13.54 1.09
C TYR A 190 -4.58 -15.07 0.94
N SER A 191 -4.51 -15.58 -0.29
CA SER A 191 -4.60 -17.03 -0.57
C SER A 191 -3.40 -17.83 -0.06
N LEU A 192 -2.28 -17.18 0.24
CA LEU A 192 -1.05 -17.80 0.74
C LEU A 192 -1.00 -17.88 2.27
N VAL A 193 -1.92 -17.18 2.94
CA VAL A 193 -1.92 -17.07 4.39
C VAL A 193 -2.58 -18.31 5.02
N THR A 194 -1.84 -18.93 5.94
CA THR A 194 -2.32 -20.02 6.81
C THR A 194 -1.98 -19.71 8.27
N THR A 195 -2.65 -20.39 9.20
CA THR A 195 -2.37 -20.26 10.63
C THR A 195 -0.93 -20.65 10.97
N GLU A 196 -0.40 -21.68 10.30
CA GLU A 196 0.98 -22.14 10.47
C GLU A 196 1.97 -21.09 10.01
N LEU A 197 1.69 -20.43 8.86
CA LEU A 197 2.55 -19.39 8.34
C LEU A 197 2.53 -18.14 9.23
N ALA A 198 1.35 -17.73 9.70
CA ALA A 198 1.21 -16.59 10.61
C ALA A 198 1.96 -16.85 11.93
N THR A 199 1.83 -18.06 12.50
CA THR A 199 2.57 -18.46 13.68
C THR A 199 4.08 -18.47 13.42
N TYR A 200 4.50 -18.94 12.25
CA TYR A 200 5.90 -19.03 11.87
C TYR A 200 6.55 -17.65 11.70
N ALA A 201 5.87 -16.71 11.05
CA ALA A 201 6.31 -15.33 10.90
C ALA A 201 6.41 -14.62 12.26
N LYS A 202 5.38 -14.74 13.09
CA LYS A 202 5.33 -14.13 14.42
C LYS A 202 6.48 -14.59 15.34
N ARG A 203 6.83 -15.89 15.32
CA ARG A 203 7.98 -16.42 16.09
C ARG A 203 9.33 -15.84 15.65
N ARG A 204 9.35 -15.12 14.51
CA ARG A 204 10.54 -14.48 13.94
C ARG A 204 10.46 -12.97 13.97
N ASN A 205 9.49 -12.42 14.70
CA ASN A 205 9.22 -10.99 14.79
C ASN A 205 8.95 -10.35 13.41
N VAL A 206 8.32 -11.10 12.49
CA VAL A 206 7.84 -10.59 11.20
C VAL A 206 6.33 -10.45 11.30
N ALA A 207 5.83 -9.23 11.17
CA ALA A 207 4.40 -8.97 11.04
C ALA A 207 3.88 -9.53 9.71
N LEU A 208 2.63 -9.97 9.68
CA LEU A 208 1.99 -10.50 8.48
C LEU A 208 0.79 -9.66 8.10
N MET A 209 0.83 -9.07 6.90
CA MET A 209 -0.26 -8.35 6.27
C MET A 209 -0.83 -9.17 5.13
N ALA A 210 -2.14 -9.19 4.95
CA ALA A 210 -2.78 -9.85 3.81
C ALA A 210 -3.37 -8.82 2.82
N TRP A 211 -3.21 -9.04 1.50
CA TRP A 211 -3.73 -8.20 0.40
C TRP A 211 -4.25 -9.04 -0.77
N THR A 212 -5.16 -8.59 -1.62
CA THR A 212 -6.16 -7.58 -1.32
C THR A 212 -7.41 -8.32 -0.85
N VAL A 213 -7.87 -8.03 0.35
CA VAL A 213 -8.94 -8.80 1.03
C VAL A 213 -10.25 -8.04 0.91
N ASN A 214 -11.06 -8.40 -0.08
CA ASN A 214 -12.33 -7.69 -0.37
C ASN A 214 -13.56 -8.44 0.13
N SER A 215 -13.41 -9.71 0.52
CA SER A 215 -14.49 -10.49 1.11
C SER A 215 -14.52 -10.37 2.63
N PRO A 216 -15.64 -9.98 3.25
CA PRO A 216 -15.81 -9.99 4.70
C PRO A 216 -15.55 -11.37 5.34
N ASN A 217 -15.88 -12.46 4.65
CA ASN A 217 -15.61 -13.81 5.12
C ASN A 217 -14.12 -14.13 5.15
N ASP A 218 -13.37 -13.72 4.11
CA ASP A 218 -11.91 -13.84 4.11
C ASP A 218 -11.28 -12.98 5.21
N GLY A 219 -11.78 -11.78 5.45
CA GLY A 219 -11.33 -10.92 6.54
C GLY A 219 -11.47 -11.61 7.91
N LYS A 220 -12.63 -12.20 8.19
CA LYS A 220 -12.86 -12.97 9.44
C LYS A 220 -11.92 -14.17 9.55
N ARG A 221 -11.80 -14.97 8.49
CA ARG A 221 -10.88 -16.11 8.43
C ARG A 221 -9.44 -15.69 8.74
N LEU A 222 -8.97 -14.61 8.11
CA LEU A 222 -7.62 -14.10 8.29
C LEU A 222 -7.38 -13.53 9.70
N ALA A 223 -8.38 -12.89 10.28
CA ALA A 223 -8.34 -12.46 11.68
C ALA A 223 -8.22 -13.65 12.65
N GLU A 224 -8.94 -14.76 12.39
CA GLU A 224 -8.78 -16.02 13.14
C GLU A 224 -7.38 -16.63 12.98
N GLN A 225 -6.81 -16.50 11.78
CA GLN A 225 -5.42 -16.91 11.48
C GLN A 225 -4.37 -15.98 12.08
N ARG A 226 -4.80 -14.87 12.74
CA ARG A 226 -3.93 -13.93 13.47
C ARG A 226 -2.96 -13.16 12.59
N VAL A 227 -3.41 -12.73 11.40
CA VAL A 227 -2.67 -11.71 10.65
C VAL A 227 -2.69 -10.39 11.42
N ASP A 228 -1.67 -9.59 11.21
CA ASP A 228 -1.51 -8.31 11.93
C ASP A 228 -2.24 -7.17 11.20
N ALA A 229 -2.37 -7.23 9.87
CA ALA A 229 -3.05 -6.22 9.05
C ALA A 229 -3.73 -6.84 7.82
N LEU A 230 -4.74 -6.13 7.29
CA LEU A 230 -5.45 -6.43 6.04
C LEU A 230 -5.49 -5.18 5.16
N ALA A 231 -5.08 -5.30 3.89
CA ALA A 231 -5.34 -4.28 2.87
C ALA A 231 -6.61 -4.63 2.11
N THR A 232 -7.51 -3.67 1.93
CA THR A 232 -8.82 -3.86 1.31
C THR A 232 -9.26 -2.66 0.48
N ASP A 233 -9.96 -2.92 -0.62
CA ASP A 233 -10.63 -1.89 -1.43
C ASP A 233 -11.94 -1.42 -0.77
N HIS A 234 -12.50 -2.24 0.16
CA HIS A 234 -13.78 -2.01 0.84
C HIS A 234 -13.60 -1.83 2.36
N PRO A 235 -12.91 -0.76 2.81
CA PRO A 235 -12.61 -0.57 4.23
C PRO A 235 -13.84 -0.47 5.11
N ASP A 236 -14.96 0.09 4.63
CA ASP A 236 -16.21 0.19 5.36
C ASP A 236 -16.85 -1.18 5.66
N GLU A 237 -16.81 -2.10 4.70
CA GLU A 237 -17.33 -3.46 4.87
C GLU A 237 -16.41 -4.28 5.78
N MET A 238 -15.09 -4.14 5.57
CA MET A 238 -14.09 -4.85 6.36
C MET A 238 -14.11 -4.43 7.83
N LEU A 239 -14.19 -3.13 8.12
CA LEU A 239 -14.31 -2.62 9.49
C LEU A 239 -15.55 -3.20 10.19
N ARG A 240 -16.73 -3.16 9.53
CA ARG A 240 -17.97 -3.76 10.07
C ARG A 240 -17.84 -5.26 10.32
N ALA A 241 -17.18 -5.97 9.40
CA ALA A 241 -17.02 -7.44 9.53
C ALA A 241 -16.09 -7.85 10.67
N LEU A 242 -15.16 -7.00 11.05
CA LEU A 242 -14.16 -7.25 12.09
C LEU A 242 -14.54 -6.62 13.45
N GLU A 243 -15.67 -5.94 13.55
CA GLU A 243 -16.21 -5.51 14.84
C GLU A 243 -16.45 -6.71 15.76
N PRO A 244 -16.09 -6.63 17.05
CA PRO A 244 -16.44 -7.67 18.00
C PRO A 244 -17.96 -7.86 18.04
N SER A 245 -18.43 -9.09 17.93
CA SER A 245 -19.84 -9.40 18.21
C SER A 245 -20.18 -8.92 19.62
N ARG A 246 -21.18 -8.03 19.75
CA ARG A 246 -21.68 -7.54 21.03
C ARG A 246 -22.31 -8.65 21.83
#